data_f3e04435d350694ad18b265ef27645cf
#
_entry.id   f3e04435d350694ad18b265ef27645cf
#
_cell.length_a   1.000
_cell.length_b   1.000
_cell.length_c   1.000
_cell.angle_alpha   90.00
_cell.angle_beta   90.00
_cell.angle_gamma   90.00
#
_symmetry.space_group_name_H-M   'P 1'
#
loop_
_entity.id
_entity.type
_entity.pdbx_description
1 polymer ?
#
loop_
_entity_poly.entity_id
_entity_poly.type
_entity_poly.pdbx_seq_one_letter_code
_entity_poly.pdbx_strand_id
1 'polypeptide(L)'
;MHKKGISAERLVFTTLHAGGKFDDSAYKTSGGLHGVGSSVVNALSEWLDVTVSREGCTYHDRYERGVPTIPLEKGLLPVIGRTRKTGTTISFLPDKEIFEKTWFKEDEIKSRLHETAYLNPELTIIYEDKRVTPEEQEVYHEPDGLAGFIRDLNRNKEALHDIVCFKGESEGITVEGAFQYVNEFHENVLGFCNNIYNAEGGTHITGFKSAFTSIMNAYAREIGILKEKDGNFTGADIRNGMTAVISIKHPDPRFEGQTKTKLDNQDAARATGKIVNEEVVSLFRQESGYLEGCAFLCRESSQDP
;
A
#
# COMPACT_ATOMS: atom_id res chain seq x y z
N MET A 1 25.70 6.26 -15.45
CA MET A 1 26.57 7.17 -14.65
C MET A 1 25.73 8.33 -14.17
N HIS A 2 25.79 8.65 -12.90
CA HIS A 2 25.11 9.84 -12.35
C HIS A 2 25.87 11.11 -12.75
N LYS A 3 25.18 12.30 -12.76
CA LYS A 3 25.82 13.61 -13.07
C LYS A 3 27.05 13.94 -12.20
N LYS A 4 27.19 13.29 -11.03
CA LYS A 4 28.36 13.42 -10.13
C LYS A 4 29.57 12.58 -10.54
N GLY A 5 29.51 11.85 -11.67
CA GLY A 5 30.65 11.04 -12.16
C GLY A 5 30.89 9.73 -11.42
N ILE A 6 29.92 9.25 -10.63
CA ILE A 6 29.99 7.96 -9.92
C ILE A 6 28.81 7.06 -10.33
N SER A 7 28.90 5.77 -10.03
CA SER A 7 27.82 4.82 -10.22
C SER A 7 26.55 5.29 -9.49
N ALA A 8 25.40 5.28 -10.18
CA ALA A 8 24.14 5.63 -9.57
C ALA A 8 23.77 4.66 -8.45
N GLU A 9 24.12 3.40 -8.58
CA GLU A 9 23.95 2.38 -7.56
C GLU A 9 24.71 2.78 -6.28
N ARG A 10 26.03 3.03 -6.37
CA ARG A 10 26.86 3.47 -5.23
C ARG A 10 26.29 4.71 -4.54
N LEU A 11 25.79 5.66 -5.32
CA LEU A 11 25.19 6.88 -4.80
C LEU A 11 23.96 6.59 -3.92
N VAL A 12 23.06 5.71 -4.38
CA VAL A 12 21.82 5.36 -3.67
C VAL A 12 22.11 4.66 -2.33
N PHE A 13 23.15 3.84 -2.27
CA PHE A 13 23.48 3.10 -1.04
C PHE A 13 24.40 3.85 -0.07
N THR A 14 25.06 4.93 -0.51
CA THR A 14 26.03 5.65 0.34
C THR A 14 25.68 7.10 0.64
N THR A 15 24.64 7.64 0.01
CA THR A 15 24.32 9.07 0.15
C THR A 15 22.87 9.23 0.61
N LEU A 16 22.69 9.98 1.70
CA LEU A 16 21.35 10.38 2.15
C LEU A 16 20.72 11.34 1.13
N HIS A 17 19.40 11.28 0.99
CA HIS A 17 18.64 12.10 0.05
C HIS A 17 19.09 11.93 -1.41
N ALA A 18 19.54 10.72 -1.78
CA ALA A 18 19.86 10.33 -3.14
C ALA A 18 18.84 9.33 -3.68
N GLY A 19 18.42 9.51 -4.93
CA GLY A 19 17.51 8.59 -5.60
C GLY A 19 16.87 9.20 -6.85
N GLY A 20 16.45 8.36 -7.78
CA GLY A 20 15.76 8.76 -9.02
C GLY A 20 14.32 9.27 -8.80
N LYS A 21 13.79 9.15 -7.58
CA LYS A 21 12.42 9.53 -7.22
C LYS A 21 12.26 11.03 -6.93
N PHE A 22 13.34 11.80 -6.94
CA PHE A 22 13.34 13.26 -6.92
C PHE A 22 13.16 13.87 -8.32
N ASP A 23 13.06 13.05 -9.36
CA ASP A 23 12.81 13.48 -10.73
C ASP A 23 11.40 13.01 -11.14
N ASP A 24 10.48 13.96 -11.23
CA ASP A 24 9.06 13.72 -11.58
C ASP A 24 8.88 13.06 -12.96
N SER A 25 9.91 13.12 -13.81
CA SER A 25 9.90 12.46 -15.12
C SER A 25 9.99 10.93 -15.05
N ALA A 26 10.58 10.39 -13.97
CA ALA A 26 10.84 8.96 -13.80
C ALA A 26 9.75 8.26 -12.98
N TYR A 27 9.15 8.95 -12.00
CA TYR A 27 8.17 8.38 -11.08
C TYR A 27 7.04 9.36 -10.80
N LYS A 28 5.82 9.07 -11.27
CA LYS A 28 4.64 9.88 -11.01
C LYS A 28 4.18 9.81 -9.54
N THR A 29 4.29 8.63 -8.95
CA THR A 29 3.93 8.38 -7.54
C THR A 29 4.96 7.46 -6.90
N SER A 30 5.31 7.71 -5.66
CA SER A 30 6.27 6.89 -4.91
C SER A 30 6.01 6.92 -3.41
N GLY A 31 6.22 5.80 -2.76
CA GLY A 31 6.27 5.72 -1.29
C GLY A 31 7.62 6.15 -0.71
N GLY A 32 8.68 6.17 -1.51
CA GLY A 32 10.02 6.60 -1.10
C GLY A 32 10.21 8.10 -1.31
N LEU A 33 9.99 8.90 -0.27
CA LEU A 33 9.99 10.37 -0.36
C LEU A 33 11.35 11.01 -0.06
N HIS A 34 12.16 10.38 0.77
CA HIS A 34 13.34 11.03 1.34
C HIS A 34 14.68 10.49 0.78
N GLY A 35 14.66 9.43 -0.03
CA GLY A 35 15.88 8.82 -0.59
C GLY A 35 16.87 8.34 0.46
N VAL A 36 16.38 7.79 1.58
CA VAL A 36 17.22 7.34 2.70
C VAL A 36 17.13 5.85 2.97
N GLY A 37 16.08 5.15 2.50
CA GLY A 37 15.84 3.75 2.86
C GLY A 37 17.00 2.83 2.54
N SER A 38 17.53 2.87 1.32
CA SER A 38 18.62 2.01 0.89
C SER A 38 19.93 2.29 1.64
N SER A 39 20.26 3.56 1.84
CA SER A 39 21.48 3.94 2.59
C SER A 39 21.39 3.61 4.08
N VAL A 40 20.19 3.68 4.67
CA VAL A 40 19.93 3.26 6.06
C VAL A 40 20.06 1.74 6.20
N VAL A 41 19.45 0.95 5.31
CA VAL A 41 19.62 -0.52 5.33
C VAL A 41 21.08 -0.90 5.22
N ASN A 42 21.83 -0.25 4.31
CA ASN A 42 23.27 -0.48 4.16
C ASN A 42 24.04 -0.16 5.45
N ALA A 43 23.81 1.01 6.05
CA ALA A 43 24.50 1.42 7.28
C ALA A 43 24.17 0.53 8.50
N LEU A 44 23.00 -0.10 8.53
CA LEU A 44 22.54 -0.98 9.61
C LEU A 44 22.85 -2.47 9.33
N SER A 45 23.56 -2.77 8.27
CA SER A 45 23.96 -4.13 7.89
C SER A 45 25.42 -4.39 8.22
N GLU A 46 25.72 -5.58 8.72
CA GLU A 46 27.10 -6.08 8.87
C GLU A 46 27.79 -6.12 7.50
N TRP A 47 27.06 -6.60 6.49
CA TRP A 47 27.45 -6.52 5.07
C TRP A 47 26.21 -6.39 4.18
N LEU A 48 26.39 -5.80 3.01
CA LEU A 48 25.39 -5.71 1.96
C LEU A 48 26.07 -5.88 0.60
N ASP A 49 25.50 -6.78 -0.23
CA ASP A 49 25.91 -7.04 -1.61
C ASP A 49 24.83 -6.58 -2.59
N VAL A 50 25.24 -5.93 -3.66
CA VAL A 50 24.36 -5.50 -4.75
C VAL A 50 24.90 -6.04 -6.07
N THR A 51 24.07 -6.76 -6.80
CA THR A 51 24.35 -7.19 -8.17
C THR A 51 23.36 -6.58 -9.11
N VAL A 52 23.79 -5.84 -10.10
CA VAL A 52 22.96 -5.18 -11.11
C VAL A 52 23.26 -5.75 -12.49
N SER A 53 22.24 -6.26 -13.16
CA SER A 53 22.29 -6.72 -14.56
C SER A 53 21.58 -5.69 -15.44
N ARG A 54 22.34 -5.01 -16.30
CA ARG A 54 21.85 -3.95 -17.17
C ARG A 54 22.76 -3.76 -18.39
N GLU A 55 22.16 -3.43 -19.53
CA GLU A 55 22.90 -3.09 -20.78
C GLU A 55 23.90 -4.17 -21.22
N GLY A 56 23.51 -5.44 -21.05
CA GLY A 56 24.33 -6.58 -21.45
C GLY A 56 25.45 -6.96 -20.49
N CYS A 57 25.58 -6.26 -19.36
CA CYS A 57 26.62 -6.47 -18.35
C CYS A 57 26.03 -6.75 -16.96
N THR A 58 26.80 -7.41 -16.14
CA THR A 58 26.54 -7.61 -14.72
C THR A 58 27.62 -6.87 -13.91
N TYR A 59 27.18 -6.07 -12.98
CA TYR A 59 27.99 -5.26 -12.07
C TYR A 59 27.77 -5.73 -10.65
N HIS A 60 28.78 -5.60 -9.79
CA HIS A 60 28.71 -5.96 -8.39
C HIS A 60 29.31 -4.86 -7.51
N ASP A 61 28.64 -4.60 -6.40
CA ASP A 61 29.16 -3.76 -5.32
C ASP A 61 28.98 -4.47 -3.98
N ARG A 62 29.83 -4.16 -3.02
CA ARG A 62 29.81 -4.68 -1.67
C ARG A 62 30.10 -3.61 -0.66
N TYR A 63 29.38 -3.67 0.45
CA TYR A 63 29.50 -2.78 1.58
C TYR A 63 29.68 -3.56 2.87
N GLU A 64 30.47 -3.00 3.78
CA GLU A 64 30.60 -3.47 5.15
C GLU A 64 30.29 -2.30 6.09
N ARG A 65 29.20 -2.45 6.87
CA ARG A 65 28.69 -1.39 7.75
C ARG A 65 28.54 -0.04 7.05
N GLY A 66 27.95 -0.06 5.85
CA GLY A 66 27.75 1.11 5.01
C GLY A 66 28.94 1.60 4.21
N VAL A 67 30.14 1.04 4.42
CA VAL A 67 31.37 1.44 3.72
C VAL A 67 31.59 0.56 2.49
N PRO A 68 31.72 1.14 1.29
CA PRO A 68 31.97 0.37 0.08
C PRO A 68 33.37 -0.25 0.08
N THR A 69 33.46 -1.52 -0.32
CA THR A 69 34.71 -2.29 -0.35
C THR A 69 35.23 -2.50 -1.77
N ILE A 70 34.42 -2.33 -2.80
CA ILE A 70 34.81 -2.48 -4.20
C ILE A 70 35.29 -1.14 -4.75
N PRO A 71 36.50 -1.03 -5.29
CA PRO A 71 36.99 0.20 -5.91
C PRO A 71 36.22 0.49 -7.22
N LEU A 72 35.98 1.78 -7.47
CA LEU A 72 35.40 2.22 -8.74
C LEU A 72 36.51 2.45 -9.78
N GLU A 73 36.31 1.98 -10.99
CA GLU A 73 37.15 2.27 -12.13
C GLU A 73 36.57 3.43 -12.93
N LYS A 74 37.20 4.58 -12.92
CA LYS A 74 36.71 5.82 -13.56
C LYS A 74 35.27 6.18 -13.14
N GLY A 75 34.93 5.96 -11.86
CA GLY A 75 33.62 6.23 -11.30
C GLY A 75 32.57 5.15 -11.58
N LEU A 76 32.92 4.05 -12.22
CA LEU A 76 32.04 2.93 -12.54
C LEU A 76 32.38 1.69 -11.72
N LEU A 77 31.38 0.88 -11.44
CA LEU A 77 31.54 -0.45 -10.88
C LEU A 77 32.22 -1.39 -11.92
N PRO A 78 33.04 -2.34 -11.47
CA PRO A 78 33.61 -3.33 -12.37
C PRO A 78 32.54 -4.23 -12.98
N VAL A 79 32.74 -4.61 -14.25
CA VAL A 79 31.93 -5.61 -14.93
C VAL A 79 32.42 -6.99 -14.50
N ILE A 80 31.53 -7.76 -13.86
CA ILE A 80 31.84 -9.12 -13.42
C ILE A 80 31.35 -10.20 -14.38
N GLY A 81 30.51 -9.85 -15.37
CA GLY A 81 29.99 -10.80 -16.35
C GLY A 81 29.18 -10.15 -17.45
N ARG A 82 28.75 -10.99 -18.41
CA ARG A 82 27.83 -10.62 -19.50
C ARG A 82 26.51 -11.34 -19.33
N THR A 83 25.39 -10.64 -19.59
CA THR A 83 24.04 -11.22 -19.45
C THR A 83 23.06 -10.58 -20.42
N ARG A 84 22.01 -11.32 -20.79
CA ARG A 84 20.84 -10.77 -21.50
C ARG A 84 19.69 -10.40 -20.56
N LYS A 85 19.81 -10.77 -19.28
CA LYS A 85 18.79 -10.45 -18.26
C LYS A 85 18.98 -9.04 -17.75
N THR A 86 17.88 -8.44 -17.27
CA THR A 86 17.91 -7.19 -16.51
C THR A 86 17.37 -7.46 -15.12
N GLY A 87 17.88 -6.76 -14.12
CA GLY A 87 17.41 -6.90 -12.75
C GLY A 87 18.45 -6.49 -11.73
N THR A 88 18.03 -6.49 -10.47
CA THR A 88 18.86 -6.17 -9.32
C THR A 88 18.68 -7.24 -8.25
N THR A 89 19.77 -7.73 -7.70
CA THR A 89 19.81 -8.61 -6.53
C THR A 89 20.45 -7.87 -5.38
N ILE A 90 19.80 -7.84 -4.24
CA ILE A 90 20.33 -7.25 -3.00
C ILE A 90 20.32 -8.34 -1.94
N SER A 91 21.47 -8.55 -1.30
CA SER A 91 21.64 -9.47 -0.17
C SER A 91 22.23 -8.69 0.99
N PHE A 92 21.75 -8.90 2.19
CA PHE A 92 22.28 -8.20 3.35
C PHE A 92 22.10 -9.02 4.63
N LEU A 93 22.93 -8.71 5.61
CA LEU A 93 22.85 -9.27 6.96
C LEU A 93 22.70 -8.12 7.97
N PRO A 94 21.59 -8.05 8.74
CA PRO A 94 21.47 -7.06 9.81
C PRO A 94 22.61 -7.17 10.81
N ASP A 95 23.16 -6.03 11.27
CA ASP A 95 24.31 -6.01 12.15
C ASP A 95 23.92 -6.38 13.58
N LYS A 96 24.49 -7.46 14.09
CA LYS A 96 24.27 -7.94 15.46
C LYS A 96 24.79 -7.00 16.56
N GLU A 97 25.67 -6.05 16.21
CA GLU A 97 26.11 -5.01 17.15
C GLU A 97 25.06 -3.91 17.32
N ILE A 98 24.08 -3.82 16.38
CA ILE A 98 23.00 -2.82 16.38
C ILE A 98 21.68 -3.47 16.81
N PHE A 99 21.39 -4.66 16.29
CA PHE A 99 20.15 -5.36 16.52
C PHE A 99 20.31 -6.54 17.48
N GLU A 100 19.47 -6.61 18.51
CA GLU A 100 19.42 -7.78 19.39
C GLU A 100 18.97 -9.05 18.66
N LYS A 101 18.11 -8.88 17.63
CA LYS A 101 17.57 -9.97 16.80
C LYS A 101 17.82 -9.65 15.32
N THR A 102 18.56 -10.52 14.65
CA THR A 102 18.95 -10.37 13.24
C THR A 102 18.19 -11.33 12.30
N TRP A 103 17.18 -12.01 12.79
CA TRP A 103 16.32 -12.87 12.03
C TRP A 103 14.94 -12.23 11.78
N PHE A 104 14.41 -12.48 10.61
CA PHE A 104 13.11 -11.95 10.20
C PHE A 104 11.98 -12.89 10.64
N LYS A 105 10.87 -12.31 11.06
CA LYS A 105 9.64 -13.05 11.34
C LYS A 105 8.91 -13.33 10.03
N GLU A 106 8.65 -14.61 9.80
CA GLU A 106 8.03 -15.10 8.58
C GLU A 106 6.67 -14.47 8.33
N ASP A 107 5.77 -14.55 9.31
CA ASP A 107 4.39 -14.03 9.20
C ASP A 107 4.35 -12.55 8.82
N GLU A 108 5.23 -11.72 9.41
CA GLU A 108 5.29 -10.29 9.12
C GLU A 108 5.73 -10.02 7.67
N ILE A 109 6.70 -10.80 7.16
CA ILE A 109 7.16 -10.70 5.78
C ILE A 109 6.08 -11.18 4.81
N LYS A 110 5.52 -12.36 5.02
CA LYS A 110 4.48 -12.94 4.17
C LYS A 110 3.26 -12.03 4.07
N SER A 111 2.78 -11.52 5.20
CA SER A 111 1.66 -10.57 5.24
C SER A 111 1.96 -9.34 4.40
N ARG A 112 3.15 -8.74 4.57
CA ARG A 112 3.54 -7.54 3.83
C ARG A 112 3.72 -7.78 2.33
N LEU A 113 4.25 -8.93 1.93
CA LEU A 113 4.39 -9.31 0.53
C LEU A 113 3.02 -9.54 -0.12
N HIS A 114 2.10 -10.19 0.59
CA HIS A 114 0.74 -10.45 0.12
C HIS A 114 -0.07 -9.14 -0.04
N GLU A 115 -0.02 -8.24 0.96
CA GLU A 115 -0.60 -6.89 0.84
C GLU A 115 -0.05 -6.15 -0.40
N THR A 116 1.26 -6.24 -0.63
CA THR A 116 1.89 -5.59 -1.78
C THR A 116 1.39 -6.17 -3.11
N ALA A 117 1.13 -7.46 -3.18
CA ALA A 117 0.56 -8.10 -4.38
C ALA A 117 -0.87 -7.62 -4.64
N TYR A 118 -1.73 -7.55 -3.62
CA TYR A 118 -3.09 -6.99 -3.77
C TYR A 118 -3.11 -5.54 -4.26
N LEU A 119 -2.16 -4.72 -3.79
CA LEU A 119 -2.05 -3.31 -4.20
C LEU A 119 -1.44 -3.12 -5.60
N ASN A 120 -0.87 -4.18 -6.18
CA ASN A 120 -0.21 -4.18 -7.48
C ASN A 120 -0.55 -5.46 -8.26
N PRO A 121 -1.74 -5.56 -8.87
CA PRO A 121 -2.25 -6.79 -9.48
C PRO A 121 -1.36 -7.42 -10.56
N GLU A 122 -0.53 -6.62 -11.21
CA GLU A 122 0.40 -7.09 -12.25
C GLU A 122 1.72 -7.65 -11.68
N LEU A 123 1.95 -7.49 -10.37
CA LEU A 123 3.19 -7.92 -9.72
C LEU A 123 3.09 -9.38 -9.31
N THR A 124 4.15 -10.14 -9.58
CA THR A 124 4.34 -11.48 -9.02
C THR A 124 5.48 -11.42 -8.01
N ILE A 125 5.21 -11.83 -6.78
CA ILE A 125 6.18 -11.88 -5.69
C ILE A 125 6.42 -13.33 -5.33
N ILE A 126 7.69 -13.73 -5.27
CA ILE A 126 8.09 -15.08 -4.84
C ILE A 126 8.78 -14.92 -3.48
N TYR A 127 8.23 -15.59 -2.48
CA TYR A 127 8.83 -15.73 -1.16
C TYR A 127 9.47 -17.11 -1.05
N GLU A 128 10.70 -17.17 -0.56
CA GLU A 128 11.41 -18.42 -0.28
C GLU A 128 12.01 -18.38 1.12
N ASP A 129 11.71 -19.38 1.94
CA ASP A 129 12.38 -19.59 3.22
C ASP A 129 13.27 -20.84 3.16
N LYS A 130 14.58 -20.62 3.21
CA LYS A 130 15.61 -21.67 3.17
C LYS A 130 16.10 -22.11 4.55
N ARG A 131 15.50 -21.56 5.62
CA ARG A 131 15.81 -21.94 7.01
C ARG A 131 15.11 -23.23 7.41
N VAL A 132 14.05 -23.61 6.69
CA VAL A 132 13.24 -24.81 6.94
C VAL A 132 13.56 -25.92 5.95
N THR A 133 13.26 -27.18 6.31
CA THR A 133 13.46 -28.33 5.44
C THR A 133 12.18 -29.18 5.40
N PRO A 134 11.56 -29.37 4.22
CA PRO A 134 11.95 -28.83 2.90
C PRO A 134 11.89 -27.32 2.82
N GLU A 135 12.62 -26.70 1.88
CA GLU A 135 12.54 -25.26 1.62
C GLU A 135 11.10 -24.87 1.31
N GLU A 136 10.64 -23.76 1.90
CA GLU A 136 9.30 -23.25 1.69
C GLU A 136 9.30 -22.19 0.60
N GLN A 137 8.37 -22.30 -0.34
CA GLN A 137 8.16 -21.33 -1.40
C GLN A 137 6.68 -20.97 -1.52
N GLU A 138 6.38 -19.69 -1.53
CA GLU A 138 5.05 -19.13 -1.81
C GLU A 138 5.12 -18.12 -2.95
N VAL A 139 4.07 -18.09 -3.78
CA VAL A 139 3.93 -17.14 -4.88
C VAL A 139 2.68 -16.31 -4.66
N TYR A 140 2.86 -15.01 -4.58
CA TYR A 140 1.78 -14.04 -4.48
C TYR A 140 1.58 -13.35 -5.82
N HIS A 141 0.42 -13.55 -6.42
CA HIS A 141 -0.04 -12.89 -7.64
C HIS A 141 -1.55 -12.71 -7.54
N GLU A 142 -1.98 -11.45 -7.41
CA GLU A 142 -3.34 -11.11 -7.05
C GLU A 142 -4.01 -10.25 -8.14
N PRO A 143 -4.41 -10.85 -9.27
CA PRO A 143 -4.97 -10.11 -10.41
C PRO A 143 -6.31 -9.44 -10.08
N ASP A 144 -7.02 -9.92 -9.06
CA ASP A 144 -8.28 -9.31 -8.58
C ASP A 144 -8.04 -8.05 -7.72
N GLY A 145 -6.80 -7.72 -7.37
CA GLY A 145 -6.44 -6.52 -6.65
C GLY A 145 -7.18 -6.34 -5.33
N LEU A 146 -7.77 -5.16 -5.11
CA LEU A 146 -8.48 -4.87 -3.85
C LEU A 146 -9.70 -5.76 -3.61
N ALA A 147 -10.36 -6.26 -4.66
CA ALA A 147 -11.44 -7.24 -4.50
C ALA A 147 -10.92 -8.55 -3.89
N GLY A 148 -9.77 -9.03 -4.37
CA GLY A 148 -9.08 -10.18 -3.79
C GLY A 148 -8.71 -9.94 -2.33
N PHE A 149 -8.23 -8.74 -2.01
CA PHE A 149 -7.88 -8.36 -0.65
C PHE A 149 -9.08 -8.40 0.31
N ILE A 150 -10.22 -7.81 -0.08
CA ILE A 150 -11.46 -7.89 0.70
C ILE A 150 -11.92 -9.35 0.89
N ARG A 151 -11.84 -10.16 -0.17
CA ARG A 151 -12.20 -11.59 -0.11
C ARG A 151 -11.34 -12.33 0.91
N ASP A 152 -10.04 -12.05 0.96
CA ASP A 152 -9.14 -12.66 1.93
C ASP A 152 -9.43 -12.20 3.36
N LEU A 153 -9.62 -10.89 3.57
CA LEU A 153 -9.99 -10.33 4.88
C LEU A 153 -11.32 -10.90 5.43
N ASN A 154 -12.22 -11.28 4.53
CA ASN A 154 -13.56 -11.77 4.87
C ASN A 154 -13.75 -13.29 4.66
N ARG A 155 -12.68 -14.04 4.34
CA ARG A 155 -12.80 -15.47 3.95
C ARG A 155 -13.49 -16.38 4.97
N ASN A 156 -13.47 -16.00 6.25
CA ASN A 156 -14.10 -16.76 7.35
C ASN A 156 -15.35 -16.06 7.89
N LYS A 157 -15.88 -15.07 7.18
CA LYS A 157 -17.03 -14.26 7.59
C LYS A 157 -18.20 -14.48 6.65
N GLU A 158 -19.39 -14.29 7.14
CA GLU A 158 -20.61 -14.31 6.33
C GLU A 158 -20.79 -12.98 5.62
N ALA A 159 -20.59 -12.97 4.32
CA ALA A 159 -20.76 -11.78 3.49
C ALA A 159 -22.25 -11.50 3.24
N LEU A 160 -22.66 -10.25 3.33
CA LEU A 160 -24.05 -9.83 3.16
C LEU A 160 -24.35 -9.37 1.73
N HIS A 161 -23.34 -9.12 0.94
CA HIS A 161 -23.44 -8.76 -0.48
C HIS A 161 -22.11 -9.04 -1.21
N ASP A 162 -22.10 -8.92 -2.53
CA ASP A 162 -20.87 -9.02 -3.33
C ASP A 162 -19.93 -7.83 -3.06
N ILE A 163 -18.65 -8.02 -3.33
CA ILE A 163 -17.65 -6.97 -3.11
C ILE A 163 -17.89 -5.81 -4.06
N VAL A 164 -18.00 -4.61 -3.52
CA VAL A 164 -18.15 -3.37 -4.28
C VAL A 164 -16.78 -2.73 -4.48
N CYS A 165 -16.43 -2.45 -5.73
CA CYS A 165 -15.18 -1.78 -6.10
C CYS A 165 -15.46 -0.44 -6.78
N PHE A 166 -14.63 0.56 -6.51
CA PHE A 166 -14.67 1.86 -7.16
C PHE A 166 -13.27 2.37 -7.45
N LYS A 167 -13.14 3.15 -8.52
CA LYS A 167 -11.85 3.75 -8.92
C LYS A 167 -12.08 5.03 -9.70
N GLY A 168 -11.25 6.03 -9.43
CA GLY A 168 -11.29 7.29 -10.18
C GLY A 168 -10.04 8.12 -9.94
N GLU A 169 -9.99 9.28 -10.57
CA GLU A 169 -8.91 10.25 -10.44
C GLU A 169 -9.49 11.65 -10.21
N SER A 170 -8.93 12.37 -9.27
CA SER A 170 -9.26 13.76 -9.00
C SER A 170 -8.03 14.51 -8.53
N GLU A 171 -7.80 15.71 -9.08
CA GLU A 171 -6.66 16.58 -8.74
C GLU A 171 -5.29 15.88 -8.89
N GLY A 172 -5.16 14.94 -9.88
CA GLY A 172 -3.93 14.15 -10.07
C GLY A 172 -3.72 13.03 -9.04
N ILE A 173 -4.71 12.79 -8.17
CA ILE A 173 -4.70 11.72 -7.19
C ILE A 173 -5.60 10.60 -7.68
N THR A 174 -5.04 9.42 -7.89
CA THR A 174 -5.83 8.21 -8.18
C THR A 174 -6.35 7.65 -6.87
N VAL A 175 -7.64 7.37 -6.82
CA VAL A 175 -8.32 6.75 -5.67
C VAL A 175 -8.92 5.43 -6.13
N GLU A 176 -8.63 4.37 -5.41
CA GLU A 176 -9.18 3.04 -5.63
C GLU A 176 -9.65 2.48 -4.29
N GLY A 177 -10.82 1.88 -4.25
CA GLY A 177 -11.33 1.28 -3.05
C GLY A 177 -12.21 0.07 -3.32
N ALA A 178 -12.31 -0.78 -2.32
CA ALA A 178 -13.23 -1.90 -2.29
C ALA A 178 -13.82 -2.02 -0.90
N PHE A 179 -15.09 -2.44 -0.81
CA PHE A 179 -15.73 -2.70 0.47
C PHE A 179 -16.75 -3.82 0.38
N GLN A 180 -17.06 -4.41 1.53
CA GLN A 180 -18.08 -5.43 1.71
C GLN A 180 -18.60 -5.38 3.14
N TYR A 181 -19.90 -5.56 3.34
CA TYR A 181 -20.46 -5.79 4.65
C TYR A 181 -20.49 -7.28 4.98
N VAL A 182 -20.23 -7.57 6.24
CA VAL A 182 -20.25 -8.92 6.81
C VAL A 182 -21.14 -8.94 8.06
N ASN A 183 -21.63 -10.11 8.42
CA ASN A 183 -22.46 -10.31 9.61
C ASN A 183 -21.60 -10.27 10.90
N GLU A 184 -21.01 -9.10 11.17
CA GLU A 184 -20.22 -8.79 12.36
C GLU A 184 -20.50 -7.35 12.83
N PHE A 185 -20.11 -7.02 14.06
CA PHE A 185 -20.42 -5.73 14.69
C PHE A 185 -19.22 -4.79 14.85
N HIS A 186 -18.24 -4.89 13.99
CA HIS A 186 -17.08 -3.98 14.01
C HIS A 186 -16.67 -3.53 12.61
N GLU A 187 -16.09 -2.34 12.54
CA GLU A 187 -15.52 -1.80 11.30
C GLU A 187 -14.07 -2.27 11.13
N ASN A 188 -13.70 -2.62 9.90
CA ASN A 188 -12.33 -2.91 9.50
C ASN A 188 -11.99 -2.10 8.24
N VAL A 189 -11.42 -0.91 8.40
CA VAL A 189 -11.08 -0.01 7.29
C VAL A 189 -9.57 0.19 7.21
N LEU A 190 -8.97 -0.34 6.15
CA LEU A 190 -7.54 -0.23 5.88
C LEU A 190 -7.26 0.89 4.89
N GLY A 191 -6.24 1.71 5.17
CA GLY A 191 -5.81 2.81 4.32
C GLY A 191 -4.39 2.65 3.80
N PHE A 192 -4.19 2.94 2.50
CA PHE A 192 -2.89 2.90 1.86
C PHE A 192 -2.66 4.17 1.05
N CYS A 193 -1.46 4.71 1.13
CA CYS A 193 -0.99 5.78 0.26
C CYS A 193 0.34 5.38 -0.39
N ASN A 194 0.37 5.34 -1.73
CA ASN A 194 1.54 4.92 -2.50
C ASN A 194 2.08 3.55 -2.04
N ASN A 195 1.20 2.58 -1.85
CA ASN A 195 1.46 1.21 -1.36
C ASN A 195 2.00 1.13 0.08
N ILE A 196 1.91 2.21 0.85
CA ILE A 196 2.30 2.23 2.26
C ILE A 196 1.04 2.12 3.11
N TYR A 197 1.01 1.14 4.00
CA TYR A 197 -0.06 0.98 4.97
C TYR A 197 -0.04 2.14 5.98
N ASN A 198 -1.17 2.81 6.13
CA ASN A 198 -1.35 3.89 7.08
C ASN A 198 -2.16 3.36 8.28
N ALA A 199 -1.47 2.75 9.24
CA ALA A 199 -2.08 2.08 10.40
C ALA A 199 -2.95 3.01 11.25
N GLU A 200 -2.62 4.30 11.29
CA GLU A 200 -3.38 5.35 11.98
C GLU A 200 -4.35 6.08 11.03
N GLY A 201 -4.52 5.57 9.80
CA GLY A 201 -5.38 6.15 8.78
C GLY A 201 -4.81 7.42 8.18
N GLY A 202 -5.63 8.47 8.15
CA GLY A 202 -5.27 9.78 7.62
C GLY A 202 -6.41 10.40 6.84
N THR A 203 -6.09 11.48 6.14
CA THR A 203 -7.08 12.35 5.46
C THR A 203 -7.87 11.62 4.38
N HIS A 204 -7.27 10.67 3.65
CA HIS A 204 -7.96 9.84 2.65
C HIS A 204 -9.04 8.94 3.30
N ILE A 205 -8.75 8.34 4.47
CA ILE A 205 -9.73 7.55 5.22
C ILE A 205 -10.83 8.44 5.80
N THR A 206 -10.48 9.63 6.29
CA THR A 206 -11.47 10.61 6.75
C THR A 206 -12.39 11.04 5.61
N GLY A 207 -11.83 11.31 4.42
CA GLY A 207 -12.59 11.64 3.22
C GLY A 207 -13.56 10.53 2.81
N PHE A 208 -13.09 9.28 2.80
CA PHE A 208 -13.93 8.12 2.54
C PHE A 208 -15.08 8.02 3.56
N LYS A 209 -14.78 7.98 4.85
CA LYS A 209 -15.77 7.82 5.93
C LYS A 209 -16.85 8.91 5.90
N SER A 210 -16.44 10.16 5.67
CA SER A 210 -17.35 11.30 5.60
C SER A 210 -18.28 11.23 4.39
N ALA A 211 -17.71 11.01 3.21
CA ALA A 211 -18.49 10.89 1.97
C ALA A 211 -19.45 9.70 2.02
N PHE A 212 -18.95 8.54 2.43
CA PHE A 212 -19.77 7.33 2.52
C PHE A 212 -20.92 7.49 3.51
N THR A 213 -20.70 8.14 4.66
CA THR A 213 -21.77 8.45 5.63
C THR A 213 -22.84 9.34 5.01
N SER A 214 -22.46 10.34 4.24
CA SER A 214 -23.43 11.24 3.56
C SER A 214 -24.23 10.50 2.50
N ILE A 215 -23.58 9.66 1.69
CA ILE A 215 -24.23 8.86 0.63
C ILE A 215 -25.25 7.91 1.23
N MET A 216 -24.87 7.17 2.27
CA MET A 216 -25.76 6.19 2.90
C MET A 216 -26.98 6.84 3.53
N ASN A 217 -26.84 7.99 4.17
CA ASN A 217 -27.98 8.73 4.71
C ASN A 217 -28.91 9.26 3.60
N ALA A 218 -28.36 9.77 2.51
CA ALA A 218 -29.14 10.20 1.36
C ALA A 218 -29.91 9.04 0.73
N TYR A 219 -29.24 7.92 0.51
CA TYR A 219 -29.83 6.71 -0.04
C TYR A 219 -30.90 6.10 0.88
N ALA A 220 -30.66 6.03 2.18
CA ALA A 220 -31.65 5.54 3.15
C ALA A 220 -32.95 6.36 3.16
N ARG A 221 -32.85 7.67 2.86
CA ARG A 221 -34.05 8.53 2.67
C ARG A 221 -34.71 8.27 1.32
N GLU A 222 -33.97 8.10 0.26
CA GLU A 222 -34.47 7.83 -1.08
C GLU A 222 -35.32 6.55 -1.12
N ILE A 223 -34.83 5.48 -0.45
CA ILE A 223 -35.53 4.18 -0.38
C ILE A 223 -36.56 4.11 0.78
N GLY A 224 -36.74 5.19 1.56
CA GLY A 224 -37.76 5.30 2.60
C GLY A 224 -37.44 4.60 3.93
N ILE A 225 -36.23 4.12 4.15
CA ILE A 225 -35.77 3.59 5.44
C ILE A 225 -35.71 4.70 6.49
N LEU A 226 -35.17 5.88 6.12
CA LEU A 226 -35.26 7.11 6.91
C LEU A 226 -36.38 8.01 6.39
N LYS A 227 -37.25 8.45 7.28
CA LYS A 227 -38.28 9.47 6.98
C LYS A 227 -37.67 10.87 7.12
N GLU A 228 -38.33 11.90 6.56
CA GLU A 228 -37.86 13.29 6.65
C GLU A 228 -37.61 13.78 8.08
N LYS A 229 -38.40 13.33 9.04
CA LYS A 229 -38.30 13.70 10.46
C LYS A 229 -37.30 12.87 11.27
N ASP A 230 -36.78 11.79 10.70
CA ASP A 230 -35.86 10.91 11.38
C ASP A 230 -34.42 11.52 11.38
N GLY A 231 -33.69 11.33 12.47
CA GLY A 231 -32.27 11.68 12.53
C GLY A 231 -31.44 10.90 11.50
N ASN A 232 -30.27 11.42 11.15
CA ASN A 232 -29.33 10.68 10.32
C ASN A 232 -28.69 9.54 11.13
N PHE A 233 -28.38 8.45 10.44
CA PHE A 233 -27.47 7.43 10.99
C PHE A 233 -26.09 8.05 11.26
N THR A 234 -25.48 7.65 12.36
CA THR A 234 -24.08 8.06 12.66
C THR A 234 -23.10 7.33 11.74
N GLY A 235 -21.89 7.85 11.63
CA GLY A 235 -20.86 7.17 10.87
C GLY A 235 -20.50 5.79 11.46
N ALA A 236 -20.64 5.60 12.77
CA ALA A 236 -20.43 4.32 13.42
C ALA A 236 -21.50 3.30 13.02
N ASP A 237 -22.78 3.69 13.03
CA ASP A 237 -23.89 2.83 12.60
C ASP A 237 -23.69 2.36 11.15
N ILE A 238 -23.30 3.28 10.27
CA ILE A 238 -23.11 2.99 8.84
C ILE A 238 -21.94 2.06 8.60
N ARG A 239 -20.85 2.16 9.35
CA ARG A 239 -19.65 1.34 9.15
C ARG A 239 -19.62 0.07 10.01
N ASN A 240 -20.63 -0.16 10.79
CA ASN A 240 -20.78 -1.40 11.55
C ASN A 240 -20.89 -2.61 10.60
N GLY A 241 -20.02 -3.60 10.78
CA GLY A 241 -19.90 -4.77 9.88
C GLY A 241 -19.20 -4.50 8.54
N MET A 242 -18.64 -3.29 8.32
CA MET A 242 -17.93 -2.97 7.07
C MET A 242 -16.48 -3.41 7.11
N THR A 243 -16.05 -4.13 6.08
CA THR A 243 -14.64 -4.29 5.68
C THR A 243 -14.39 -3.44 4.46
N ALA A 244 -13.40 -2.53 4.50
CA ALA A 244 -13.04 -1.67 3.37
C ALA A 244 -11.52 -1.51 3.25
N VAL A 245 -11.05 -1.41 2.02
CA VAL A 245 -9.65 -1.07 1.69
C VAL A 245 -9.67 0.15 0.77
N ILE A 246 -8.98 1.21 1.16
CA ILE A 246 -8.85 2.45 0.40
C ILE A 246 -7.38 2.66 0.08
N SER A 247 -7.06 2.68 -1.21
CA SER A 247 -5.70 2.89 -1.72
C SER A 247 -5.68 4.14 -2.59
N ILE A 248 -4.76 5.06 -2.29
CA ILE A 248 -4.55 6.23 -3.13
C ILE A 248 -3.12 6.27 -3.68
N LYS A 249 -3.00 6.84 -4.89
CA LYS A 249 -1.71 7.21 -5.48
C LYS A 249 -1.64 8.73 -5.50
N HIS A 250 -0.77 9.28 -4.66
CA HIS A 250 -0.59 10.71 -4.46
C HIS A 250 0.77 11.15 -5.00
N PRO A 251 0.87 12.22 -5.82
CA PRO A 251 2.15 12.67 -6.36
C PRO A 251 3.09 13.22 -5.30
N ASP A 252 2.56 13.90 -4.28
CA ASP A 252 3.35 14.52 -3.19
C ASP A 252 2.72 14.22 -1.82
N PRO A 253 2.80 12.97 -1.31
CA PRO A 253 2.19 12.61 -0.03
C PRO A 253 2.98 13.17 1.15
N ARG A 254 2.26 13.69 2.15
CA ARG A 254 2.81 14.15 3.44
C ARG A 254 2.27 13.28 4.56
N PHE A 255 3.15 12.83 5.43
CA PHE A 255 2.82 11.97 6.55
C PHE A 255 3.20 12.62 7.88
N GLU A 256 2.47 12.28 8.93
CA GLU A 256 2.85 12.57 10.30
C GLU A 256 4.01 11.64 10.72
N GLY A 257 5.26 12.04 10.41
CA GLY A 257 6.45 11.30 10.81
C GLY A 257 7.00 10.30 9.77
N GLN A 258 8.18 9.76 10.06
CA GLN A 258 8.95 8.89 9.16
C GLN A 258 8.37 7.48 9.04
N THR A 259 7.62 7.01 10.01
CA THR A 259 6.93 5.71 9.98
C THR A 259 5.76 5.68 8.98
N LYS A 260 5.30 6.86 8.51
CA LYS A 260 4.23 7.04 7.51
C LYS A 260 2.91 6.39 7.90
N THR A 261 2.66 6.28 9.19
CA THR A 261 1.45 5.65 9.74
C THR A 261 0.18 6.46 9.52
N LYS A 262 0.30 7.77 9.29
CA LYS A 262 -0.84 8.66 9.08
C LYS A 262 -0.59 9.67 7.96
N LEU A 263 -1.50 9.74 7.00
CA LEU A 263 -1.47 10.71 5.90
C LEU A 263 -2.12 12.02 6.33
N ASP A 264 -1.50 13.18 5.98
CA ASP A 264 -1.93 14.52 6.39
C ASP A 264 -2.35 15.45 5.24
N ASN A 265 -2.41 14.98 4.02
CA ASN A 265 -2.77 15.80 2.85
C ASN A 265 -4.26 16.13 2.81
N GLN A 266 -4.65 17.42 2.83
CA GLN A 266 -6.06 17.84 2.74
C GLN A 266 -6.67 17.59 1.34
N ASP A 267 -5.87 17.68 0.29
CA ASP A 267 -6.30 17.32 -1.08
C ASP A 267 -6.63 15.83 -1.21
N ALA A 268 -5.97 14.94 -0.47
CA ALA A 268 -6.31 13.53 -0.42
C ALA A 268 -7.73 13.30 0.15
N ALA A 269 -8.14 14.06 1.17
CA ALA A 269 -9.50 13.98 1.70
C ALA A 269 -10.54 14.41 0.66
N ARG A 270 -10.29 15.53 -0.04
CA ARG A 270 -11.18 16.05 -1.08
C ARG A 270 -11.29 15.09 -2.27
N ALA A 271 -10.15 14.63 -2.79
CA ALA A 271 -10.10 13.68 -3.92
C ALA A 271 -10.84 12.39 -3.59
N THR A 272 -10.54 11.79 -2.44
CA THR A 272 -11.22 10.55 -2.00
C THR A 272 -12.72 10.78 -1.81
N GLY A 273 -13.12 11.86 -1.12
CA GLY A 273 -14.52 12.17 -0.93
C GLY A 273 -15.28 12.38 -2.24
N LYS A 274 -14.67 13.06 -3.21
CA LYS A 274 -15.25 13.29 -4.53
C LYS A 274 -15.44 11.98 -5.30
N ILE A 275 -14.41 11.16 -5.42
CA ILE A 275 -14.48 9.88 -6.15
C ILE A 275 -15.47 8.92 -5.50
N VAL A 276 -15.48 8.83 -4.17
CA VAL A 276 -16.48 8.02 -3.44
C VAL A 276 -17.91 8.50 -3.77
N ASN A 277 -18.16 9.82 -3.77
CA ASN A 277 -19.48 10.34 -4.12
C ASN A 277 -19.89 10.02 -5.57
N GLU A 278 -18.98 10.18 -6.53
CA GLU A 278 -19.27 9.98 -7.95
C GLU A 278 -19.50 8.49 -8.26
N GLU A 279 -18.57 7.64 -7.84
CA GLU A 279 -18.55 6.23 -8.21
C GLU A 279 -19.54 5.39 -7.38
N VAL A 280 -19.58 5.57 -6.06
CA VAL A 280 -20.47 4.78 -5.20
C VAL A 280 -21.94 5.13 -5.43
N VAL A 281 -22.26 6.42 -5.63
CA VAL A 281 -23.64 6.81 -5.99
C VAL A 281 -24.06 6.24 -7.34
N SER A 282 -23.14 6.19 -8.31
CA SER A 282 -23.40 5.58 -9.62
C SER A 282 -23.69 4.09 -9.50
N LEU A 283 -22.89 3.35 -8.71
CA LEU A 283 -23.10 1.92 -8.44
C LEU A 283 -24.44 1.66 -7.74
N PHE A 284 -24.80 2.48 -6.76
CA PHE A 284 -26.06 2.35 -6.04
C PHE A 284 -27.30 2.54 -6.90
N ARG A 285 -27.22 3.39 -7.92
CA ARG A 285 -28.30 3.58 -8.89
C ARG A 285 -28.42 2.45 -9.91
N GLN A 286 -27.33 1.74 -10.19
CA GLN A 286 -27.32 0.63 -11.15
C GLN A 286 -27.80 -0.68 -10.53
N GLU A 287 -27.52 -0.90 -9.26
CA GLU A 287 -27.82 -2.15 -8.55
C GLU A 287 -28.55 -1.88 -7.22
N SER A 288 -29.82 -1.52 -7.31
CA SER A 288 -30.65 -1.12 -6.15
C SER A 288 -30.79 -2.18 -5.06
N GLY A 289 -30.54 -3.45 -5.34
CA GLY A 289 -30.67 -4.55 -4.36
C GLY A 289 -29.54 -4.68 -3.34
N TYR A 290 -28.34 -4.20 -3.65
CA TYR A 290 -27.17 -4.39 -2.77
C TYR A 290 -27.27 -3.66 -1.43
N LEU A 291 -27.95 -2.56 -1.40
CA LEU A 291 -27.91 -1.62 -0.29
C LEU A 291 -29.14 -1.60 0.59
N GLU A 292 -30.22 -2.20 0.14
CA GLU A 292 -31.38 -2.41 1.01
C GLU A 292 -30.94 -3.21 2.26
N GLY A 293 -30.11 -4.25 2.07
CA GLY A 293 -29.50 -5.00 3.16
C GLY A 293 -28.58 -4.15 4.05
N CYS A 294 -27.69 -3.33 3.44
CA CYS A 294 -26.77 -2.47 4.20
C CYS A 294 -27.48 -1.37 4.97
N ALA A 295 -28.48 -0.71 4.36
CA ALA A 295 -29.28 0.31 5.03
C ALA A 295 -30.17 -0.27 6.13
N PHE A 296 -30.62 -1.52 5.98
CA PHE A 296 -31.34 -2.25 7.02
C PHE A 296 -30.42 -2.54 8.23
N LEU A 297 -29.20 -2.97 8.00
CA LEU A 297 -28.19 -3.17 9.06
C LEU A 297 -27.86 -1.88 9.81
N CYS A 298 -27.75 -0.74 9.11
CA CYS A 298 -27.58 0.57 9.75
C CYS A 298 -28.73 0.89 10.70
N ARG A 299 -29.96 0.48 10.35
CA ARG A 299 -31.14 0.70 11.20
C ARG A 299 -31.12 -0.19 12.43
N GLU A 300 -30.75 -1.46 12.31
CA GLU A 300 -30.61 -2.36 13.46
C GLU A 300 -29.51 -1.88 14.40
N SER A 301 -28.34 -1.50 13.85
CA SER A 301 -27.21 -0.95 14.61
C SER A 301 -27.59 0.33 15.39
N SER A 302 -28.45 1.19 14.82
CA SER A 302 -28.89 2.43 15.48
C SER A 302 -29.93 2.25 16.58
N GLN A 303 -30.50 1.04 16.73
CA GLN A 303 -31.52 0.72 17.73
C GLN A 303 -30.99 -0.04 18.96
N ASP A 304 -29.71 -0.51 18.89
CA ASP A 304 -29.05 -1.08 20.05
C ASP A 304 -28.45 0.04 20.93
N PRO A 305 -28.81 0.08 22.25
CA PRO A 305 -28.39 1.16 23.14
C PRO A 305 -26.90 1.13 23.50
#